data_30c210c46cea99da33a3eea3ad8bf445
#
_entry.id   30c210c46cea99da33a3eea3ad8bf445
#
_cell.length_a   1.000
_cell.length_b   1.000
_cell.length_c   1.000
_cell.angle_alpha   90.00
_cell.angle_beta   90.00
_cell.angle_gamma   90.00
#
_symmetry.space_group_name_H-M   'P 1'
#
loop_
_entity.id
_entity.type
_entity.pdbx_description
1 polymer ?
#
loop_
_entity_poly.entity_id
_entity_poly.type
_entity_poly.pdbx_seq_one_letter_code
_entity_poly.pdbx_strand_id
1 'polypeptide(L)'
;MRNFVLVLLLVLGLPSAHAATEKDTPRVIAVDSVAMTVSDMNRTIDFYTHVLTFEKVADREVAGDEYEHLFGVFGLRVRSVRLRLGEEYLELMQFLAPQGRPVPRDSHSNDRWFQHIAIIVTDMSAAYARLRSFNVEYASSGPQRLPDWNPNAGGIEAFYFRDPDGHNLEVLAFPPDKGPAHWHVKDGRLFLGIDHTAIVVSDTDASLHFYRDMLGLRVVGTSDNYGSEQEHLNNVFGAHLRITTLRAARGPGVEFLEYLAPRTGRSIPADTQANDLWYWQINMRTAPAVAFAGTAPLHDGLLGWSAGTIAHDPDGHASLIARDRALGRNDAPQ
;
A
#
# COMPACT_ATOMS: atom_id res chain seq x y z
N MET A 1 45.45 41.96 -63.33
CA MET A 1 45.79 40.82 -62.44
C MET A 1 45.02 41.03 -61.14
N ARG A 2 43.95 40.30 -60.94
CA ARG A 2 43.08 40.43 -59.72
C ARG A 2 43.29 39.15 -58.89
N ASN A 3 43.87 39.33 -57.68
CA ASN A 3 44.08 38.25 -56.73
C ASN A 3 42.76 38.03 -55.98
N PHE A 4 42.24 36.81 -56.11
CA PHE A 4 41.14 36.28 -55.24
C PHE A 4 41.77 35.64 -54.00
N VAL A 5 41.45 36.16 -52.82
CA VAL A 5 41.77 35.53 -51.53
C VAL A 5 40.57 34.65 -51.16
N LEU A 6 40.79 33.36 -51.10
CA LEU A 6 39.81 32.36 -50.64
C LEU A 6 39.89 32.25 -49.13
N VAL A 7 38.85 32.72 -48.40
CA VAL A 7 38.74 32.56 -46.96
C VAL A 7 38.00 31.23 -46.67
N LEU A 8 38.73 30.28 -46.15
CA LEU A 8 38.21 28.96 -45.71
C LEU A 8 37.65 29.11 -44.26
N LEU A 9 36.35 29.11 -44.11
CA LEU A 9 35.66 29.10 -42.80
C LEU A 9 35.62 27.64 -42.29
N LEU A 10 36.47 27.32 -41.31
CA LEU A 10 36.41 26.04 -40.56
C LEU A 10 35.24 26.17 -39.54
N VAL A 11 34.15 25.47 -39.82
CA VAL A 11 33.08 25.27 -38.83
C VAL A 11 33.48 24.10 -37.91
N LEU A 12 33.98 24.40 -36.74
CA LEU A 12 34.20 23.43 -35.67
C LEU A 12 32.81 23.05 -35.08
N GLY A 13 32.32 21.90 -35.49
CA GLY A 13 31.15 21.28 -34.87
C GLY A 13 31.51 20.81 -33.45
N LEU A 14 31.01 21.51 -32.43
CA LEU A 14 31.02 21.04 -31.06
C LEU A 14 30.05 19.84 -30.94
N PRO A 15 30.46 18.70 -30.39
CA PRO A 15 29.54 17.62 -30.09
C PRO A 15 28.58 18.12 -29.02
N SER A 16 27.29 18.20 -29.34
CA SER A 16 26.23 18.38 -28.35
C SER A 16 26.23 17.15 -27.45
N ALA A 17 26.82 17.28 -26.27
CA ALA A 17 26.63 16.32 -25.19
C ALA A 17 25.12 16.37 -24.85
N HIS A 18 24.38 15.39 -25.33
CA HIS A 18 23.05 15.11 -24.78
C HIS A 18 23.30 14.71 -23.32
N ALA A 19 23.01 15.65 -22.41
CA ALA A 19 22.82 15.31 -21.01
C ALA A 19 21.69 14.29 -20.98
N ALA A 20 22.03 13.04 -20.73
CA ALA A 20 21.04 12.03 -20.39
C ALA A 20 20.25 12.60 -19.21
N THR A 21 18.98 12.87 -19.43
CA THR A 21 18.08 13.30 -18.37
C THR A 21 18.02 12.18 -17.36
N GLU A 22 18.32 12.50 -16.11
CA GLU A 22 18.30 11.70 -14.89
C GLU A 22 16.86 11.18 -14.56
N LYS A 23 16.09 10.77 -15.56
CA LYS A 23 14.64 10.74 -15.53
C LYS A 23 13.99 9.37 -15.35
N ASP A 24 14.74 8.25 -15.25
CA ASP A 24 14.07 6.94 -15.30
C ASP A 24 14.62 5.82 -14.39
N THR A 25 15.30 6.14 -13.30
CA THR A 25 15.60 5.09 -12.32
C THR A 25 14.50 5.08 -11.27
N PRO A 26 13.67 4.03 -11.19
CA PRO A 26 12.65 3.93 -10.13
C PRO A 26 13.31 4.08 -8.78
N ARG A 27 12.88 5.04 -7.98
CA ARG A 27 13.40 5.25 -6.63
C ARG A 27 12.97 4.11 -5.71
N VAL A 28 11.72 3.69 -5.85
CA VAL A 28 11.14 2.52 -5.18
C VAL A 28 11.12 1.33 -6.15
N ILE A 29 11.68 0.20 -5.71
CA ILE A 29 11.75 -1.04 -6.51
C ILE A 29 10.73 -2.09 -6.09
N ALA A 30 10.20 -1.98 -4.87
CA ALA A 30 9.15 -2.88 -4.38
C ALA A 30 8.27 -2.21 -3.34
N VAL A 31 6.99 -2.57 -3.31
CA VAL A 31 6.15 -2.49 -2.11
C VAL A 31 6.39 -3.79 -1.35
N ASP A 32 7.03 -3.72 -0.18
CA ASP A 32 7.45 -4.91 0.57
C ASP A 32 6.32 -5.50 1.40
N SER A 33 5.57 -4.65 2.05
CA SER A 33 4.46 -5.02 2.92
C SER A 33 3.57 -3.81 3.19
N VAL A 34 2.39 -4.08 3.72
CA VAL A 34 1.53 -3.07 4.33
C VAL A 34 1.59 -3.25 5.83
N ALA A 35 1.76 -2.18 6.58
CA ALA A 35 1.78 -2.23 8.04
C ALA A 35 0.54 -1.55 8.62
N MET A 36 0.04 -2.06 9.75
CA MET A 36 -1.05 -1.46 10.51
C MET A 36 -0.82 -1.59 12.01
N THR A 37 -1.28 -0.59 12.76
CA THR A 37 -1.20 -0.59 14.22
C THR A 37 -2.40 -1.32 14.83
N VAL A 38 -2.13 -2.28 15.72
CA VAL A 38 -3.14 -3.15 16.33
C VAL A 38 -3.15 -3.02 17.86
N SER A 39 -4.30 -3.25 18.48
CA SER A 39 -4.44 -3.11 19.94
C SER A 39 -4.02 -4.35 20.72
N ASP A 40 -4.25 -5.56 20.16
CA ASP A 40 -3.93 -6.85 20.76
C ASP A 40 -3.36 -7.79 19.69
N MET A 41 -2.04 -7.96 19.73
CA MET A 41 -1.32 -8.75 18.76
C MET A 41 -1.78 -10.21 18.71
N ASN A 42 -2.06 -10.82 19.84
CA ASN A 42 -2.42 -12.25 19.86
C ASN A 42 -3.80 -12.46 19.25
N ARG A 43 -4.78 -11.63 19.59
CA ARG A 43 -6.11 -11.64 19.00
C ARG A 43 -6.04 -11.41 17.48
N THR A 44 -5.21 -10.45 17.06
CA THR A 44 -5.08 -10.12 15.64
C THR A 44 -4.39 -11.24 14.86
N ILE A 45 -3.30 -11.82 15.39
CA ILE A 45 -2.67 -13.01 14.78
C ILE A 45 -3.68 -14.15 14.63
N ASP A 46 -4.46 -14.42 15.67
CA ASP A 46 -5.48 -15.49 15.64
C ASP A 46 -6.48 -15.26 14.52
N PHE A 47 -6.99 -14.02 14.37
CA PHE A 47 -7.87 -13.66 13.28
C PHE A 47 -7.23 -13.87 11.90
N TYR A 48 -6.07 -13.31 11.64
CA TYR A 48 -5.43 -13.41 10.32
C TYR A 48 -5.02 -14.84 9.95
N THR A 49 -4.59 -15.65 10.92
CA THR A 49 -4.17 -17.03 10.66
C THR A 49 -5.35 -17.99 10.53
N HIS A 50 -6.36 -17.90 11.38
CA HIS A 50 -7.48 -18.84 11.36
C HIS A 50 -8.59 -18.44 10.40
N VAL A 51 -8.87 -17.13 10.24
CA VAL A 51 -9.94 -16.68 9.33
C VAL A 51 -9.42 -16.55 7.89
N LEU A 52 -8.27 -15.90 7.71
CA LEU A 52 -7.73 -15.50 6.40
C LEU A 52 -6.55 -16.37 5.92
N THR A 53 -6.14 -17.36 6.71
CA THR A 53 -5.07 -18.32 6.39
C THR A 53 -3.68 -17.73 6.17
N PHE A 54 -3.39 -16.58 6.77
CA PHE A 54 -2.03 -16.05 6.80
C PHE A 54 -1.09 -16.94 7.62
N GLU A 55 0.19 -16.92 7.29
CA GLU A 55 1.25 -17.59 8.05
C GLU A 55 2.07 -16.56 8.82
N LYS A 56 2.31 -16.79 10.12
CA LYS A 56 3.22 -15.97 10.90
C LYS A 56 4.67 -16.33 10.57
N VAL A 57 5.45 -15.36 10.05
CA VAL A 57 6.83 -15.57 9.60
C VAL A 57 7.88 -14.88 10.47
N ALA A 58 7.50 -13.85 11.23
CA ALA A 58 8.39 -13.21 12.19
C ALA A 58 7.59 -12.60 13.35
N ASP A 59 8.25 -12.45 14.52
CA ASP A 59 7.68 -11.89 15.75
C ASP A 59 8.84 -11.25 16.55
N ARG A 60 8.84 -9.93 16.74
CA ARG A 60 9.95 -9.18 17.33
C ARG A 60 9.43 -8.04 18.17
N GLU A 61 10.18 -7.65 19.20
CA GLU A 61 10.00 -6.39 19.92
C GLU A 61 11.15 -5.44 19.58
N VAL A 62 10.83 -4.16 19.45
CA VAL A 62 11.79 -3.08 19.26
C VAL A 62 11.49 -1.92 20.20
N ALA A 63 12.54 -1.21 20.58
CA ALA A 63 12.49 -0.01 21.39
C ALA A 63 13.79 0.79 21.17
N GLY A 64 13.86 2.02 21.65
CA GLY A 64 15.04 2.86 21.59
C GLY A 64 14.92 4.03 20.64
N ASP A 65 15.89 4.94 20.76
CA ASP A 65 15.86 6.28 20.16
C ASP A 65 15.68 6.25 18.64
N GLU A 66 16.24 5.26 17.94
CA GLU A 66 16.14 5.16 16.49
C GLU A 66 14.70 4.92 16.03
N TYR A 67 13.92 4.10 16.78
CA TYR A 67 12.52 3.84 16.50
C TYR A 67 11.62 4.98 16.98
N GLU A 68 11.98 5.63 18.10
CA GLU A 68 11.29 6.85 18.55
C GLU A 68 11.37 7.96 17.50
N HIS A 69 12.56 8.16 16.92
CA HIS A 69 12.73 9.11 15.82
C HIS A 69 12.00 8.69 14.55
N LEU A 70 12.03 7.39 14.21
CA LEU A 70 11.37 6.90 12.99
C LEU A 70 9.86 7.08 13.05
N PHE A 71 9.23 6.66 14.17
CA PHE A 71 7.78 6.69 14.33
C PHE A 71 7.24 7.99 14.93
N GLY A 72 8.11 8.87 15.44
CA GLY A 72 7.71 10.10 16.12
C GLY A 72 6.99 9.87 17.44
N VAL A 73 7.18 8.71 18.10
CA VAL A 73 6.52 8.33 19.35
C VAL A 73 7.56 8.15 20.44
N PHE A 74 7.56 9.05 21.42
CA PHE A 74 8.52 9.03 22.53
C PHE A 74 8.25 7.86 23.48
N GLY A 75 9.31 7.19 23.93
CA GLY A 75 9.27 6.07 24.87
C GLY A 75 8.62 4.81 24.30
N LEU A 76 8.63 4.67 22.97
CA LEU A 76 7.95 3.53 22.34
C LEU A 76 8.60 2.19 22.67
N ARG A 77 7.73 1.20 22.82
CA ARG A 77 8.05 -0.22 22.75
C ARG A 77 7.01 -0.90 21.84
N VAL A 78 7.46 -1.47 20.73
CA VAL A 78 6.59 -2.04 19.69
C VAL A 78 6.89 -3.51 19.52
N ARG A 79 5.84 -4.35 19.56
CA ARG A 79 5.89 -5.72 19.04
C ARG A 79 5.45 -5.68 17.60
N SER A 80 6.31 -6.13 16.70
CA SER A 80 6.04 -6.26 15.28
C SER A 80 5.96 -7.73 14.90
N VAL A 81 4.90 -8.08 14.17
CA VAL A 81 4.67 -9.43 13.66
C VAL A 81 4.45 -9.37 12.17
N ARG A 82 5.25 -10.13 11.43
CA ARG A 82 5.12 -10.25 9.99
C ARG A 82 4.31 -11.49 9.63
N LEU A 83 3.27 -11.29 8.85
CA LEU A 83 2.40 -12.32 8.32
C LEU A 83 2.60 -12.44 6.80
N ARG A 84 2.46 -13.64 6.25
CA ARG A 84 2.54 -13.93 4.82
C ARG A 84 1.24 -14.54 4.31
N LEU A 85 0.79 -14.10 3.14
CA LEU A 85 -0.24 -14.76 2.36
C LEU A 85 0.21 -14.80 0.89
N GLY A 86 0.42 -16.00 0.34
CA GLY A 86 1.06 -16.12 -0.97
C GLY A 86 2.50 -15.60 -0.95
N GLU A 87 2.78 -14.65 -1.81
CA GLU A 87 4.08 -13.98 -1.93
C GLU A 87 4.11 -12.62 -1.20
N GLU A 88 2.98 -12.15 -0.67
CA GLU A 88 2.82 -10.83 -0.08
C GLU A 88 2.84 -10.87 1.45
N TYR A 89 3.16 -9.73 2.04
CA TYR A 89 3.35 -9.59 3.48
C TYR A 89 2.51 -8.48 4.07
N LEU A 90 2.00 -8.77 5.28
CA LEU A 90 1.36 -7.82 6.19
C LEU A 90 2.24 -7.69 7.44
N GLU A 91 2.38 -6.47 7.95
CA GLU A 91 3.10 -6.17 9.17
C GLU A 91 2.13 -5.66 10.22
N LEU A 92 2.01 -6.36 11.34
CA LEU A 92 1.19 -5.91 12.47
C LEU A 92 2.11 -5.24 13.49
N MET A 93 1.76 -4.05 13.94
CA MET A 93 2.51 -3.29 14.95
C MET A 93 1.66 -3.07 16.18
N GLN A 94 2.02 -3.65 17.32
CA GLN A 94 1.38 -3.33 18.60
C GLN A 94 2.31 -2.43 19.42
N PHE A 95 1.90 -1.19 19.64
CA PHE A 95 2.57 -0.31 20.57
C PHE A 95 2.24 -0.75 22.00
N LEU A 96 3.18 -1.46 22.62
CA LEU A 96 3.05 -1.91 24.02
C LEU A 96 3.07 -0.72 24.97
N ALA A 97 3.82 0.34 24.59
CA ALA A 97 3.87 1.64 25.23
C ALA A 97 4.36 2.71 24.25
N PRO A 98 3.79 3.93 24.24
CA PRO A 98 2.44 4.23 24.72
C PRO A 98 1.39 3.65 23.77
N GLN A 99 0.21 3.31 24.31
CA GLN A 99 -0.93 2.91 23.47
C GLN A 99 -1.56 4.13 22.82
N GLY A 100 -2.08 3.95 21.60
CA GLY A 100 -2.76 4.99 20.84
C GLY A 100 -4.28 4.94 20.94
N ARG A 101 -4.92 5.79 20.16
CA ARG A 101 -6.38 5.93 20.10
C ARG A 101 -7.03 4.85 19.26
N PRO A 102 -8.26 4.40 19.59
CA PRO A 102 -8.98 3.42 18.78
C PRO A 102 -9.48 4.04 17.46
N VAL A 103 -9.74 3.21 16.45
CA VAL A 103 -10.42 3.63 15.22
C VAL A 103 -11.76 4.29 15.58
N PRO A 104 -12.07 5.49 15.05
CA PRO A 104 -13.35 6.14 15.32
C PRO A 104 -14.52 5.26 14.86
N ARG A 105 -15.48 5.00 15.75
CA ARG A 105 -16.61 4.09 15.47
C ARG A 105 -17.54 4.58 14.37
N ASP A 106 -17.55 5.89 14.13
CA ASP A 106 -18.30 6.57 13.08
C ASP A 106 -17.50 6.73 11.77
N SER A 107 -16.46 5.92 11.58
CA SER A 107 -15.65 5.93 10.36
C SER A 107 -16.46 5.45 9.16
N HIS A 108 -16.30 6.15 8.03
CA HIS A 108 -16.89 5.82 6.74
C HIS A 108 -15.80 5.48 5.73
N SER A 109 -16.17 4.73 4.68
CA SER A 109 -15.21 4.34 3.63
C SER A 109 -14.71 5.50 2.76
N ASN A 110 -15.28 6.70 2.90
CA ASN A 110 -14.80 7.91 2.24
C ASN A 110 -13.96 8.82 3.15
N ASP A 111 -13.77 8.48 4.42
CA ASP A 111 -12.80 9.19 5.28
C ASP A 111 -11.37 8.93 4.79
N ARG A 112 -10.48 9.93 4.88
CA ARG A 112 -9.13 9.82 4.32
C ARG A 112 -8.19 8.90 5.09
N TRP A 113 -8.54 8.49 6.30
CA TRP A 113 -7.84 7.42 7.01
C TRP A 113 -8.34 6.02 6.62
N PHE A 114 -9.35 5.92 5.72
CA PHE A 114 -9.76 4.63 5.21
C PHE A 114 -8.64 4.06 4.34
N GLN A 115 -8.14 2.93 4.77
CA GLN A 115 -7.21 2.10 4.03
C GLN A 115 -7.64 0.65 4.14
N HIS A 116 -7.44 -0.13 3.08
CA HIS A 116 -7.64 -1.56 3.11
C HIS A 116 -6.53 -2.30 2.36
N ILE A 117 -6.42 -3.60 2.60
CA ILE A 117 -5.73 -4.54 1.72
C ILE A 117 -6.77 -5.37 0.97
N ALA A 118 -6.56 -5.57 -0.34
CA ALA A 118 -7.41 -6.42 -1.17
C ALA A 118 -6.82 -7.83 -1.24
N ILE A 119 -7.50 -8.77 -0.60
CA ILE A 119 -7.12 -10.18 -0.52
C ILE A 119 -7.83 -10.93 -1.64
N ILE A 120 -7.05 -11.52 -2.54
CA ILE A 120 -7.61 -12.25 -3.67
C ILE A 120 -8.16 -13.60 -3.22
N VAL A 121 -9.38 -13.89 -3.66
CA VAL A 121 -10.07 -15.16 -3.42
C VAL A 121 -10.40 -15.88 -4.72
N THR A 122 -10.38 -17.21 -4.67
CA THR A 122 -10.72 -18.06 -5.84
C THR A 122 -12.23 -18.23 -6.03
N ASP A 123 -13.01 -18.00 -4.96
CA ASP A 123 -14.48 -18.12 -4.95
C ASP A 123 -15.05 -17.14 -3.93
N MET A 124 -15.76 -16.11 -4.41
CA MET A 124 -16.37 -15.09 -3.55
C MET A 124 -17.44 -15.68 -2.61
N SER A 125 -18.25 -16.62 -3.10
CA SER A 125 -19.32 -17.22 -2.29
C SER A 125 -18.75 -18.04 -1.14
N ALA A 126 -17.70 -18.82 -1.40
CA ALA A 126 -17.00 -19.60 -0.37
C ALA A 126 -16.30 -18.68 0.64
N ALA A 127 -15.62 -17.62 0.16
CA ALA A 127 -14.96 -16.64 1.02
C ALA A 127 -15.99 -15.92 1.93
N TYR A 128 -17.08 -15.46 1.36
CA TYR A 128 -18.16 -14.81 2.12
C TYR A 128 -18.79 -15.75 3.15
N ALA A 129 -19.08 -17.01 2.78
CA ALA A 129 -19.60 -18.01 3.72
C ALA A 129 -18.62 -18.26 4.89
N ARG A 130 -17.32 -18.33 4.60
CA ARG A 130 -16.28 -18.48 5.63
C ARG A 130 -16.26 -17.26 6.56
N LEU A 131 -16.19 -16.04 6.03
CA LEU A 131 -16.17 -14.80 6.81
C LEU A 131 -17.41 -14.70 7.73
N ARG A 132 -18.58 -15.06 7.22
CA ARG A 132 -19.80 -15.13 8.03
C ARG A 132 -19.72 -16.15 9.16
N SER A 133 -19.11 -17.31 8.94
CA SER A 133 -18.98 -18.34 9.99
C SER A 133 -18.11 -17.87 11.18
N PHE A 134 -17.24 -16.87 10.95
CA PHE A 134 -16.44 -16.22 11.98
C PHE A 134 -17.04 -14.91 12.52
N ASN A 135 -18.27 -14.56 12.10
CA ASN A 135 -18.99 -13.37 12.55
C ASN A 135 -18.20 -12.06 12.36
N VAL A 136 -17.50 -11.91 11.23
CA VAL A 136 -16.78 -10.66 10.92
C VAL A 136 -17.75 -9.49 10.83
N GLU A 137 -17.30 -8.29 11.21
CA GLU A 137 -18.07 -7.06 11.03
C GLU A 137 -18.04 -6.63 9.56
N TYR A 138 -19.22 -6.30 9.00
CA TYR A 138 -19.34 -5.89 7.61
C TYR A 138 -19.11 -4.38 7.47
N ALA A 139 -18.30 -4.00 6.47
CA ALA A 139 -18.21 -2.62 6.01
C ALA A 139 -19.07 -2.40 4.76
N SER A 140 -19.14 -3.37 3.84
CA SER A 140 -20.12 -3.41 2.75
C SER A 140 -21.49 -3.91 3.23
N SER A 141 -22.56 -3.64 2.48
CA SER A 141 -23.88 -4.25 2.72
C SER A 141 -23.92 -5.75 2.40
N GLY A 142 -22.96 -6.25 1.63
CA GLY A 142 -22.77 -7.63 1.19
C GLY A 142 -21.81 -7.66 0.00
N PRO A 143 -21.45 -8.85 -0.53
CA PRO A 143 -20.66 -8.95 -1.75
C PRO A 143 -21.33 -8.24 -2.92
N GLN A 144 -20.54 -7.48 -3.68
CA GLN A 144 -20.97 -6.76 -4.87
C GLN A 144 -20.22 -7.28 -6.09
N ARG A 145 -20.94 -7.45 -7.21
CA ARG A 145 -20.35 -7.70 -8.51
C ARG A 145 -20.43 -6.40 -9.31
N LEU A 146 -19.28 -5.83 -9.63
CA LEU A 146 -19.20 -4.56 -10.35
C LEU A 146 -19.83 -4.69 -11.75
N PRO A 147 -20.53 -3.64 -12.22
CA PRO A 147 -21.38 -3.74 -13.39
C PRO A 147 -20.60 -3.87 -14.70
N ASP A 148 -21.10 -4.67 -15.65
CA ASP A 148 -20.42 -4.99 -16.91
C ASP A 148 -20.22 -3.77 -17.83
N TRP A 149 -20.94 -2.67 -17.62
CA TRP A 149 -20.70 -1.44 -18.36
C TRP A 149 -19.37 -0.77 -18.01
N ASN A 150 -18.75 -1.11 -16.86
CA ASN A 150 -17.44 -0.60 -16.50
C ASN A 150 -16.34 -1.45 -17.20
N PRO A 151 -15.62 -0.90 -18.19
CA PRO A 151 -14.69 -1.70 -19.00
C PRO A 151 -13.51 -2.23 -18.18
N ASN A 152 -13.12 -1.52 -17.11
CA ASN A 152 -11.93 -1.86 -16.33
C ASN A 152 -12.26 -2.70 -15.09
N ALA A 153 -13.40 -2.44 -14.44
CA ALA A 153 -13.78 -3.13 -13.21
C ALA A 153 -14.97 -4.09 -13.35
N GLY A 154 -15.69 -4.09 -14.48
CA GLY A 154 -16.88 -4.91 -14.67
C GLY A 154 -16.60 -6.39 -14.45
N GLY A 155 -17.51 -7.07 -13.72
CA GLY A 155 -17.39 -8.48 -13.37
C GLY A 155 -16.53 -8.81 -12.17
N ILE A 156 -15.73 -7.87 -11.66
CA ILE A 156 -14.99 -8.05 -10.40
C ILE A 156 -16.01 -8.16 -9.26
N GLU A 157 -15.81 -9.14 -8.40
CA GLU A 157 -16.60 -9.29 -7.17
C GLU A 157 -15.76 -8.83 -5.98
N ALA A 158 -16.37 -8.05 -5.08
CA ALA A 158 -15.70 -7.48 -3.93
C ALA A 158 -16.60 -7.43 -2.70
N PHE A 159 -15.98 -7.50 -1.52
CA PHE A 159 -16.68 -7.38 -0.24
C PHE A 159 -15.76 -6.80 0.82
N TYR A 160 -16.17 -5.69 1.46
CA TYR A 160 -15.45 -5.07 2.55
C TYR A 160 -15.97 -5.55 3.90
N PHE A 161 -15.04 -5.87 4.79
CA PHE A 161 -15.30 -6.28 6.18
C PHE A 161 -14.22 -5.72 7.10
N ARG A 162 -14.36 -5.92 8.40
CA ARG A 162 -13.40 -5.40 9.38
C ARG A 162 -12.73 -6.51 10.15
N ASP A 163 -11.48 -6.25 10.51
CA ASP A 163 -10.74 -7.05 11.47
C ASP A 163 -11.17 -6.72 12.92
N PRO A 164 -10.64 -7.41 13.97
CA PRO A 164 -11.02 -7.17 15.35
C PRO A 164 -10.75 -5.76 15.89
N ASP A 165 -9.88 -4.97 15.27
CA ASP A 165 -9.57 -3.59 15.64
C ASP A 165 -10.35 -2.55 14.83
N GLY A 166 -11.12 -3.00 13.84
CA GLY A 166 -11.92 -2.15 12.97
C GLY A 166 -11.21 -1.72 11.69
N HIS A 167 -10.06 -2.31 11.35
CA HIS A 167 -9.40 -2.08 10.08
C HIS A 167 -10.21 -2.67 8.93
N ASN A 168 -10.31 -1.93 7.83
CA ASN A 168 -11.05 -2.40 6.68
C ASN A 168 -10.19 -3.37 5.87
N LEU A 169 -10.81 -4.46 5.45
CA LEU A 169 -10.23 -5.49 4.60
C LEU A 169 -11.17 -5.73 3.42
N GLU A 170 -10.61 -6.10 2.28
CA GLU A 170 -11.35 -6.51 1.11
C GLU A 170 -11.05 -7.96 0.77
N VAL A 171 -12.08 -8.75 0.43
CA VAL A 171 -11.92 -9.91 -0.43
C VAL A 171 -12.36 -9.57 -1.83
N LEU A 172 -11.54 -9.95 -2.83
CA LEU A 172 -11.73 -9.61 -4.22
C LEU A 172 -11.55 -10.85 -5.10
N ALA A 173 -12.48 -11.07 -6.03
CA ALA A 173 -12.41 -12.13 -7.03
C ALA A 173 -12.41 -11.51 -8.44
N PHE A 174 -11.40 -11.87 -9.24
CA PHE A 174 -11.34 -11.47 -10.64
C PHE A 174 -12.14 -12.41 -11.52
N PRO A 175 -12.90 -11.90 -12.52
CA PRO A 175 -13.46 -12.73 -13.57
C PRO A 175 -12.32 -13.27 -14.46
N PRO A 176 -12.56 -14.33 -15.28
CA PRO A 176 -11.52 -15.01 -16.02
C PRO A 176 -10.70 -14.15 -16.99
N ASP A 177 -11.25 -13.02 -17.41
CA ASP A 177 -10.68 -12.09 -18.39
C ASP A 177 -10.00 -10.86 -17.77
N LYS A 178 -9.96 -10.74 -16.44
CA LYS A 178 -9.38 -9.61 -15.71
C LYS A 178 -8.39 -10.07 -14.63
N GLY A 179 -7.56 -9.14 -14.22
CA GLY A 179 -6.53 -9.38 -13.20
C GLY A 179 -5.29 -10.09 -13.73
N PRO A 180 -4.19 -10.07 -12.98
CA PRO A 180 -2.96 -10.79 -13.30
C PRO A 180 -3.15 -12.31 -13.37
N ALA A 181 -2.47 -12.97 -14.31
CA ALA A 181 -2.60 -14.42 -14.54
C ALA A 181 -2.30 -15.29 -13.30
N HIS A 182 -1.41 -14.83 -12.42
CA HIS A 182 -1.06 -15.56 -11.20
C HIS A 182 -2.21 -15.62 -10.18
N TRP A 183 -3.29 -14.80 -10.32
CA TRP A 183 -4.48 -14.88 -9.49
C TRP A 183 -5.50 -15.94 -9.98
N HIS A 184 -5.31 -16.53 -11.17
CA HIS A 184 -6.21 -17.53 -11.74
C HIS A 184 -5.74 -18.99 -11.50
N VAL A 185 -5.07 -19.23 -10.36
CA VAL A 185 -4.60 -20.57 -10.01
C VAL A 185 -5.75 -21.44 -9.47
N LYS A 186 -5.64 -22.76 -9.69
CA LYS A 186 -6.59 -23.78 -9.23
C LYS A 186 -5.86 -24.82 -8.40
N ASP A 187 -5.27 -24.40 -7.29
CA ASP A 187 -4.49 -25.24 -6.37
C ASP A 187 -5.24 -25.62 -5.08
N GLY A 188 -6.51 -25.27 -5.00
CA GLY A 188 -7.37 -25.57 -3.86
C GLY A 188 -7.34 -24.53 -2.73
N ARG A 189 -6.48 -23.50 -2.81
CA ARG A 189 -6.49 -22.39 -1.86
C ARG A 189 -7.68 -21.49 -2.09
N LEU A 190 -8.29 -20.99 -1.02
CA LEU A 190 -9.37 -20.00 -1.09
C LEU A 190 -8.81 -18.58 -1.13
N PHE A 191 -7.85 -18.27 -0.25
CA PHE A 191 -7.14 -16.99 -0.20
C PHE A 191 -5.78 -17.15 -0.86
N LEU A 192 -5.44 -16.27 -1.81
CA LEU A 192 -4.23 -16.43 -2.63
C LEU A 192 -3.10 -15.49 -2.24
N GLY A 193 -3.40 -14.23 -1.94
CA GLY A 193 -2.41 -13.20 -1.67
C GLY A 193 -3.06 -11.81 -1.59
N ILE A 194 -2.25 -10.76 -1.53
CA ILE A 194 -2.68 -9.36 -1.47
C ILE A 194 -2.40 -8.70 -2.82
N ASP A 195 -3.45 -8.33 -3.57
CA ASP A 195 -3.27 -7.64 -4.86
C ASP A 195 -2.80 -6.19 -4.67
N HIS A 196 -3.43 -5.46 -3.78
CA HIS A 196 -3.11 -4.05 -3.52
C HIS A 196 -3.47 -3.61 -2.10
N THR A 197 -2.98 -2.44 -1.71
CA THR A 197 -3.55 -1.63 -0.65
C THR A 197 -4.20 -0.40 -1.26
N ALA A 198 -5.39 -0.04 -0.81
CA ALA A 198 -6.08 1.16 -1.29
C ALA A 198 -6.16 2.22 -0.20
N ILE A 199 -5.99 3.48 -0.59
CA ILE A 199 -6.05 4.66 0.27
C ILE A 199 -7.03 5.67 -0.32
N VAL A 200 -7.79 6.36 0.55
CA VAL A 200 -8.69 7.44 0.11
C VAL A 200 -7.91 8.73 -0.02
N VAL A 201 -7.87 9.28 -1.24
CA VAL A 201 -7.16 10.53 -1.54
C VAL A 201 -8.12 11.66 -1.85
N SER A 202 -7.73 12.90 -1.52
CA SER A 202 -8.52 14.09 -1.83
C SER A 202 -8.38 14.53 -3.28
N ASP A 203 -7.21 14.26 -3.87
CA ASP A 203 -6.82 14.66 -5.22
C ASP A 203 -5.82 13.66 -5.79
N THR A 204 -6.25 12.91 -6.78
CA THR A 204 -5.41 11.89 -7.45
C THR A 204 -4.16 12.51 -8.07
N ASP A 205 -4.24 13.72 -8.64
CA ASP A 205 -3.08 14.31 -9.34
C ASP A 205 -2.01 14.77 -8.34
N ALA A 206 -2.43 15.28 -7.17
CA ALA A 206 -1.51 15.58 -6.07
C ALA A 206 -0.84 14.30 -5.53
N SER A 207 -1.60 13.23 -5.36
CA SER A 207 -1.06 11.93 -4.91
C SER A 207 -0.14 11.29 -5.97
N LEU A 208 -0.44 11.44 -7.26
CA LEU A 208 0.44 11.01 -8.35
C LEU A 208 1.79 11.73 -8.33
N HIS A 209 1.83 13.00 -7.95
CA HIS A 209 3.10 13.70 -7.78
C HIS A 209 3.97 13.02 -6.71
N PHE A 210 3.41 12.58 -5.59
CA PHE A 210 4.14 11.86 -4.56
C PHE A 210 4.52 10.45 -5.00
N TYR A 211 3.55 9.60 -5.33
CA TYR A 211 3.81 8.17 -5.56
C TYR A 211 4.46 7.87 -6.92
N ARG A 212 4.08 8.59 -7.98
CA ARG A 212 4.62 8.39 -9.32
C ARG A 212 5.91 9.18 -9.54
N ASP A 213 5.86 10.53 -9.31
CA ASP A 213 6.95 11.41 -9.74
C ASP A 213 8.11 11.43 -8.73
N MET A 214 7.81 11.35 -7.42
CA MET A 214 8.85 11.31 -6.38
C MET A 214 9.31 9.91 -6.05
N LEU A 215 8.40 8.93 -5.90
CA LEU A 215 8.72 7.56 -5.51
C LEU A 215 8.98 6.63 -6.69
N GLY A 216 8.48 6.94 -7.89
CA GLY A 216 8.75 6.19 -9.12
C GLY A 216 7.82 5.00 -9.37
N LEU A 217 6.65 4.94 -8.71
CA LEU A 217 5.64 3.94 -9.03
C LEU A 217 5.01 4.24 -10.39
N ARG A 218 4.54 3.21 -11.08
CA ARG A 218 3.93 3.34 -12.40
C ARG A 218 2.42 3.18 -12.32
N VAL A 219 1.65 4.06 -12.92
CA VAL A 219 0.20 3.88 -13.12
C VAL A 219 -0.01 2.69 -14.06
N VAL A 220 -0.81 1.73 -13.63
CA VAL A 220 -1.09 0.50 -14.39
C VAL A 220 -2.58 0.32 -14.69
N GLY A 221 -3.46 1.10 -14.06
CA GLY A 221 -4.89 1.05 -14.30
C GLY A 221 -5.60 2.28 -13.76
N THR A 222 -6.76 2.58 -14.36
CA THR A 222 -7.70 3.57 -13.89
C THR A 222 -9.13 3.05 -14.07
N SER A 223 -10.05 3.47 -13.22
CA SER A 223 -11.47 3.09 -13.32
C SER A 223 -12.33 4.23 -12.80
N ASP A 224 -13.52 4.36 -13.38
CA ASP A 224 -14.55 5.31 -12.96
C ASP A 224 -15.73 4.49 -12.44
N ASN A 225 -15.88 4.43 -11.11
CA ASN A 225 -16.79 3.53 -10.43
C ASN A 225 -17.95 4.28 -9.78
N TYR A 226 -19.17 3.96 -10.12
CA TYR A 226 -20.39 4.55 -9.55
C TYR A 226 -21.59 3.59 -9.68
N GLY A 227 -22.72 4.00 -9.13
CA GLY A 227 -23.97 3.23 -9.15
C GLY A 227 -24.16 2.40 -7.90
N SER A 228 -25.27 1.64 -7.87
CA SER A 228 -25.74 0.93 -6.68
C SER A 228 -24.73 -0.06 -6.13
N GLU A 229 -24.01 -0.76 -7.00
CA GLU A 229 -23.00 -1.75 -6.62
C GLU A 229 -21.84 -1.08 -5.89
N GLN A 230 -21.39 0.09 -6.39
CA GLN A 230 -20.32 0.85 -5.74
C GLN A 230 -20.79 1.46 -4.42
N GLU A 231 -22.03 1.98 -4.35
CA GLU A 231 -22.62 2.48 -3.11
C GLU A 231 -22.71 1.39 -2.04
N HIS A 232 -23.16 0.21 -2.42
CA HIS A 232 -23.28 -0.94 -1.51
C HIS A 232 -21.92 -1.51 -1.10
N LEU A 233 -20.93 -1.50 -2.00
CA LEU A 233 -19.57 -1.94 -1.69
C LEU A 233 -18.92 -1.02 -0.63
N ASN A 234 -18.96 0.29 -0.86
CA ASN A 234 -18.37 1.27 0.06
C ASN A 234 -19.27 1.58 1.26
N ASN A 235 -20.55 1.21 1.21
CA ASN A 235 -21.58 1.65 2.17
C ASN A 235 -21.62 3.18 2.31
N VAL A 236 -21.51 3.86 1.17
CA VAL A 236 -21.55 5.33 1.03
C VAL A 236 -22.55 5.69 -0.07
N PHE A 237 -23.65 6.31 0.31
CA PHE A 237 -24.70 6.71 -0.62
C PHE A 237 -24.18 7.74 -1.65
N GLY A 238 -24.49 7.52 -2.92
CA GLY A 238 -24.02 8.36 -4.02
C GLY A 238 -22.52 8.23 -4.33
N ALA A 239 -21.87 7.14 -3.90
CA ALA A 239 -20.46 6.93 -4.13
C ALA A 239 -20.11 6.93 -5.62
N HIS A 240 -19.26 7.87 -6.03
CA HIS A 240 -18.66 7.97 -7.35
C HIS A 240 -17.17 8.18 -7.18
N LEU A 241 -16.36 7.23 -7.62
CA LEU A 241 -14.92 7.19 -7.39
C LEU A 241 -14.13 7.22 -8.70
N ARG A 242 -13.11 8.06 -8.74
CA ARG A 242 -11.97 7.90 -9.64
C ARG A 242 -10.97 7.00 -8.95
N ILE A 243 -10.73 5.81 -9.51
CA ILE A 243 -9.78 4.83 -8.98
C ILE A 243 -8.54 4.86 -9.86
N THR A 244 -7.36 4.83 -9.22
CA THR A 244 -6.06 4.82 -9.93
C THR A 244 -5.11 3.85 -9.24
N THR A 245 -4.69 2.81 -9.95
CA THR A 245 -3.81 1.77 -9.43
C THR A 245 -2.38 1.98 -9.89
N LEU A 246 -1.44 1.96 -8.96
CA LEU A 246 -0.01 2.07 -9.21
C LEU A 246 0.71 0.80 -8.75
N ARG A 247 1.86 0.49 -9.39
CA ARG A 247 2.72 -0.62 -8.98
C ARG A 247 4.19 -0.23 -9.04
N ALA A 248 4.95 -0.76 -8.09
CA ALA A 248 6.41 -0.88 -8.19
C ALA A 248 6.76 -2.08 -9.10
N ALA A 249 8.04 -2.43 -9.20
CA ALA A 249 8.45 -3.61 -9.96
C ALA A 249 8.04 -4.93 -9.28
N ARG A 250 7.85 -4.93 -7.95
CA ARG A 250 7.46 -6.11 -7.16
C ARG A 250 6.52 -5.70 -6.01
N GLY A 251 5.77 -6.69 -5.50
CA GLY A 251 4.85 -6.56 -4.39
C GLY A 251 3.46 -6.06 -4.78
N PRO A 252 2.58 -5.84 -3.80
CA PRO A 252 1.22 -5.39 -4.01
C PRO A 252 1.15 -4.00 -4.65
N GLY A 253 0.02 -3.70 -5.29
CA GLY A 253 -0.29 -2.37 -5.82
C GLY A 253 -0.58 -1.36 -4.71
N VAL A 254 -0.55 -0.07 -5.08
CA VAL A 254 -1.12 1.02 -4.31
C VAL A 254 -2.27 1.60 -5.13
N GLU A 255 -3.47 1.64 -4.56
CA GLU A 255 -4.66 2.11 -5.25
C GLU A 255 -5.20 3.37 -4.59
N PHE A 256 -5.52 4.39 -5.39
CA PHE A 256 -6.15 5.62 -4.93
C PHE A 256 -7.66 5.53 -5.13
N LEU A 257 -8.40 5.88 -4.10
CA LEU A 257 -9.84 6.01 -4.09
C LEU A 257 -10.18 7.51 -3.94
N GLU A 258 -10.29 8.24 -5.05
CA GLU A 258 -10.76 9.63 -5.02
C GLU A 258 -12.29 9.64 -5.13
N TYR A 259 -12.99 10.01 -4.06
CA TYR A 259 -14.43 10.22 -4.08
C TYR A 259 -14.77 11.52 -4.78
N LEU A 260 -15.23 11.43 -6.03
CA LEU A 260 -15.78 12.56 -6.77
C LEU A 260 -17.11 13.01 -6.16
N ALA A 261 -17.87 12.05 -5.59
CA ALA A 261 -19.06 12.25 -4.78
C ALA A 261 -19.25 11.06 -3.79
N PRO A 262 -19.78 11.31 -2.58
CA PRO A 262 -19.77 12.61 -1.88
C PRO A 262 -18.35 12.99 -1.43
N ARG A 263 -18.01 14.28 -1.49
CA ARG A 263 -16.71 14.80 -1.03
C ARG A 263 -16.73 15.15 0.47
N THR A 264 -17.47 14.39 1.27
CA THR A 264 -17.68 14.66 2.70
C THR A 264 -16.72 13.91 3.61
N GLY A 265 -15.81 13.10 3.06
CA GLY A 265 -14.82 12.35 3.84
C GLY A 265 -13.92 13.26 4.66
N ARG A 266 -13.71 12.89 5.92
CA ARG A 266 -12.90 13.64 6.88
C ARG A 266 -11.41 13.46 6.59
N SER A 267 -10.62 14.51 6.83
CA SER A 267 -9.17 14.44 6.74
C SER A 267 -8.58 13.59 7.87
N ILE A 268 -7.42 12.97 7.65
CA ILE A 268 -6.62 12.37 8.72
C ILE A 268 -6.40 13.45 9.80
N PRO A 269 -6.66 13.17 11.08
CA PRO A 269 -6.43 14.14 12.15
C PRO A 269 -4.97 14.59 12.16
N ALA A 270 -4.74 15.90 12.26
CA ALA A 270 -3.40 16.48 12.21
C ALA A 270 -2.48 16.04 13.37
N ASP A 271 -3.07 15.54 14.45
CA ASP A 271 -2.39 14.99 15.62
C ASP A 271 -2.28 13.46 15.60
N THR A 272 -2.51 12.82 14.45
CA THR A 272 -2.34 11.38 14.27
C THR A 272 -0.90 10.98 14.57
N GLN A 273 -0.76 9.90 15.34
CA GLN A 273 0.52 9.30 15.70
C GLN A 273 0.59 7.85 15.21
N ALA A 274 1.80 7.32 15.06
CA ALA A 274 1.98 5.96 14.57
C ALA A 274 1.38 4.87 15.48
N ASN A 275 1.13 5.16 16.75
CA ASN A 275 0.48 4.27 17.69
C ASN A 275 -1.06 4.32 17.65
N ASP A 276 -1.68 5.25 16.93
CA ASP A 276 -3.14 5.26 16.74
C ASP A 276 -3.60 4.06 15.89
N LEU A 277 -4.73 3.44 16.23
CA LEU A 277 -5.18 2.22 15.56
C LEU A 277 -5.64 2.43 14.11
N TRP A 278 -5.91 3.65 13.67
CA TRP A 278 -6.15 3.95 12.25
C TRP A 278 -4.86 4.25 11.48
N TYR A 279 -3.68 4.16 12.11
CA TYR A 279 -2.41 4.35 11.42
C TYR A 279 -2.04 3.12 10.61
N TRP A 280 -1.88 3.36 9.32
CA TRP A 280 -1.35 2.41 8.36
C TRP A 280 -0.08 2.96 7.73
N GLN A 281 0.74 2.08 7.20
CA GLN A 281 2.00 2.45 6.57
C GLN A 281 2.28 1.51 5.40
N ILE A 282 2.72 2.06 4.26
CA ILE A 282 3.16 1.27 3.11
C ILE A 282 4.68 1.15 3.19
N ASN A 283 5.19 -0.07 3.39
CA ASN A 283 6.62 -0.32 3.48
C ASN A 283 7.21 -0.52 2.09
N MET A 284 8.13 0.35 1.68
CA MET A 284 8.69 0.40 0.34
C MET A 284 10.20 0.19 0.37
N ARG A 285 10.72 -0.62 -0.54
CA ARG A 285 12.16 -0.83 -0.76
C ARG A 285 12.68 0.09 -1.83
N THR A 286 13.83 0.70 -1.58
CA THR A 286 14.54 1.52 -2.56
C THR A 286 15.70 0.76 -3.19
N ALA A 287 16.12 1.21 -4.39
CA ALA A 287 17.38 0.80 -4.95
C ALA A 287 18.56 1.24 -4.02
N PRO A 288 19.65 0.45 -3.93
CA PRO A 288 20.74 0.72 -2.98
C PRO A 288 21.38 2.10 -3.11
N ALA A 289 21.39 2.67 -4.33
CA ALA A 289 22.00 3.97 -4.61
C ALA A 289 21.10 5.17 -4.30
N VAL A 290 19.83 4.95 -3.94
CA VAL A 290 18.87 6.03 -3.73
C VAL A 290 18.87 6.45 -2.25
N ALA A 291 19.10 7.74 -1.99
CA ALA A 291 18.97 8.34 -0.67
C ALA A 291 17.73 9.24 -0.62
N PHE A 292 16.95 9.10 0.44
CA PHE A 292 15.85 10.02 0.78
C PHE A 292 16.28 10.91 1.96
N ALA A 293 15.77 12.14 1.98
CA ALA A 293 16.02 13.05 3.09
C ALA A 293 15.47 12.44 4.40
N GLY A 294 16.19 12.64 5.51
CA GLY A 294 15.77 12.13 6.81
C GLY A 294 15.98 10.63 7.04
N THR A 295 16.62 9.91 6.09
CA THR A 295 16.91 8.48 6.29
C THR A 295 17.86 8.30 7.50
N ALA A 296 17.38 7.57 8.52
CA ALA A 296 18.14 7.22 9.72
C ALA A 296 18.56 5.75 9.70
N PRO A 297 19.71 5.39 10.30
CA PRO A 297 20.11 4.00 10.45
C PRO A 297 19.18 3.26 11.41
N LEU A 298 18.94 1.96 11.15
CA LEU A 298 18.16 1.04 11.98
C LEU A 298 19.03 -0.17 12.29
N HIS A 299 19.49 -0.29 13.54
CA HIS A 299 20.53 -1.27 13.90
C HIS A 299 20.01 -2.69 14.01
N ASP A 300 18.81 -2.88 14.54
CA ASP A 300 18.21 -4.21 14.79
C ASP A 300 17.05 -4.55 13.86
N GLY A 301 17.01 -3.93 12.71
CA GLY A 301 16.14 -4.29 11.60
C GLY A 301 14.74 -4.78 11.94
N LEU A 302 13.84 -3.89 12.38
CA LEU A 302 12.42 -4.12 12.16
C LEU A 302 12.27 -4.45 10.67
N LEU A 303 11.83 -5.63 10.31
CA LEU A 303 11.69 -6.09 8.91
C LEU A 303 13.00 -6.33 8.11
N GLY A 304 14.16 -6.35 8.75
CA GLY A 304 15.45 -6.51 8.06
C GLY A 304 15.97 -5.25 7.36
N TRP A 305 15.45 -4.07 7.68
CA TRP A 305 15.92 -2.80 7.15
C TRP A 305 17.22 -2.35 7.81
N SER A 306 18.12 -1.77 7.04
CA SER A 306 19.35 -1.13 7.58
C SER A 306 19.19 0.36 7.82
N ALA A 307 18.25 0.99 7.13
CA ALA A 307 17.94 2.39 7.28
C ALA A 307 16.56 2.70 6.69
N GLY A 308 15.88 3.71 7.19
CA GLY A 308 14.58 4.12 6.69
C GLY A 308 14.18 5.53 7.09
N THR A 309 13.13 6.02 6.45
CA THR A 309 12.43 7.26 6.77
C THR A 309 10.94 7.08 6.50
N ILE A 310 10.09 7.72 7.29
CA ILE A 310 8.66 7.80 7.01
C ILE A 310 8.37 9.12 6.31
N ALA A 311 7.78 9.04 5.13
CA ALA A 311 7.25 10.17 4.39
C ALA A 311 5.73 10.10 4.37
N HIS A 312 5.08 11.26 4.29
CA HIS A 312 3.62 11.34 4.18
C HIS A 312 3.24 11.92 2.82
N ASP A 313 2.19 11.35 2.24
CA ASP A 313 1.58 11.88 1.03
C ASP A 313 0.76 13.18 1.34
N PRO A 314 0.18 13.85 0.34
CA PRO A 314 -0.59 15.08 0.56
C PRO A 314 -1.79 14.94 1.51
N ASP A 315 -2.33 13.74 1.68
CA ASP A 315 -3.46 13.47 2.58
C ASP A 315 -3.03 12.96 3.95
N GLY A 316 -1.73 12.67 4.16
CA GLY A 316 -1.16 12.24 5.43
C GLY A 316 -0.93 10.73 5.56
N HIS A 317 -1.12 9.94 4.48
CA HIS A 317 -0.82 8.51 4.51
C HIS A 317 0.69 8.27 4.61
N ALA A 318 1.10 7.37 5.51
CA ALA A 318 2.49 7.10 5.78
C ALA A 318 3.09 6.07 4.80
N SER A 319 4.29 6.37 4.33
CA SER A 319 5.13 5.46 3.55
C SER A 319 6.49 5.33 4.23
N LEU A 320 6.85 4.11 4.70
CA LEU A 320 8.20 3.80 5.13
C LEU A 320 9.05 3.52 3.90
N ILE A 321 10.02 4.36 3.66
CA ILE A 321 10.97 4.23 2.55
C ILE A 321 12.28 3.70 3.13
N ALA A 322 12.58 2.44 2.86
CA ALA A 322 13.65 1.74 3.54
C ALA A 322 14.64 1.09 2.56
N ARG A 323 15.87 0.88 3.05
CA ARG A 323 16.92 0.12 2.36
C ARG A 323 17.14 -1.21 3.03
N ASP A 324 17.39 -2.24 2.24
CA ASP A 324 17.84 -3.52 2.74
C ASP A 324 19.17 -3.40 3.46
N ARG A 325 19.39 -4.26 4.44
CA ARG A 325 20.73 -4.54 4.93
C ARG A 325 21.53 -5.08 3.75
N ALA A 326 22.67 -4.47 3.43
CA ALA A 326 23.59 -5.09 2.47
C ALA A 326 23.89 -6.49 2.98
N LEU A 327 23.50 -7.51 2.23
CA LEU A 327 23.87 -8.90 2.57
C LEU A 327 25.41 -8.91 2.63
N GLY A 328 25.97 -9.04 3.83
CA GLY A 328 27.37 -9.34 3.99
C GLY A 328 27.68 -10.61 3.22
N ARG A 329 28.83 -10.71 2.58
CA ARG A 329 29.25 -11.89 1.81
C ARG A 329 29.20 -13.22 2.59
N ASN A 330 28.77 -13.22 3.86
CA ASN A 330 28.74 -14.37 4.77
C ASN A 330 27.35 -14.87 5.15
N ASP A 331 26.27 -14.27 4.62
CA ASP A 331 24.89 -14.67 4.96
C ASP A 331 24.26 -15.57 3.88
N ALA A 332 25.03 -16.42 3.22
CA ALA A 332 24.49 -17.49 2.42
C ALA A 332 23.82 -18.53 3.36
N PRO A 333 22.60 -18.98 3.11
CA PRO A 333 21.97 -20.03 3.91
C PRO A 333 22.79 -21.32 3.82
N GLN A 334 23.14 -21.89 4.99
CA GLN A 334 23.71 -23.22 5.11
C GLN A 334 22.62 -24.26 4.87
#